data_a4d6b52c09dde3f27cc60e2cffd22c3c
#
_entry.id   a4d6b52c09dde3f27cc60e2cffd22c3c
#
_cell.length_a   1.000
_cell.length_b   1.000
_cell.length_c   1.000
_cell.angle_alpha   90.00
_cell.angle_beta   90.00
_cell.angle_gamma   90.00
#
_symmetry.space_group_name_H-M   'P 1'
#
loop_
_entity.id
_entity.type
_entity.pdbx_description
1 polymer ?
#
loop_
_entity_poly.entity_id
_entity_poly.type
_entity_poly.pdbx_seq_one_letter_code
_entity_poly.pdbx_strand_id
1 'polypeptide(L)'
;MDRLCAPEASVAEKFDRAREAGFDGMAIDLGALTMEQAEATVPHFSRTGLAGGLTAFPTSVEALRPALRLAHRIAAPFVVVIGQEMPIRLADMVPVIEGWLRVAEQESMPIQFETHRNCITNDLFTTAQLLDAVPGMRLAADLSHYVVDREMPCPPPPYLQDLITKVLERSDSFQGRVAARGQIQVALNFPQNEKWVALFRGWWRQGFAAWLARHAGENSAMVFLCELGPPDYAITDARGHELSDRWTEALLLAQWAREIWSDAVSA
;
A
#
# COMPACT_ATOMS: atom_id res chain seq x y z
N MET A 1 2.06 -31.72 2.96
CA MET A 1 0.78 -31.40 2.32
C MET A 1 1.08 -30.37 1.24
N ASP A 2 0.77 -30.66 0.02
CA ASP A 2 1.12 -29.85 -1.13
C ASP A 2 0.27 -28.58 -1.11
N ARG A 3 0.86 -27.41 -0.77
CA ARG A 3 0.13 -26.13 -0.63
C ARG A 3 -0.50 -25.65 -1.96
N LEU A 4 -0.01 -26.15 -3.09
CA LEU A 4 -0.59 -25.93 -4.42
C LEU A 4 -1.95 -26.60 -4.62
N CYS A 5 -2.30 -27.59 -3.82
CA CYS A 5 -3.55 -28.34 -3.92
C CYS A 5 -4.56 -28.02 -2.81
N ALA A 6 -4.23 -27.10 -1.88
CA ALA A 6 -5.20 -26.66 -0.89
C ALA A 6 -6.27 -25.79 -1.57
N PRO A 7 -7.57 -26.05 -1.38
CA PRO A 7 -8.61 -25.20 -1.93
C PRO A 7 -8.43 -23.77 -1.41
N GLU A 8 -8.59 -22.79 -2.30
CA GLU A 8 -8.55 -21.40 -1.90
C GLU A 8 -9.67 -21.11 -0.89
N ALA A 9 -9.34 -20.43 0.23
CA ALA A 9 -10.33 -20.06 1.22
C ALA A 9 -11.40 -19.15 0.60
N SER A 10 -12.66 -19.40 0.94
CA SER A 10 -13.77 -18.54 0.53
C SER A 10 -13.57 -17.09 1.03
N VAL A 11 -14.25 -16.14 0.41
CA VAL A 11 -14.22 -14.74 0.85
C VAL A 11 -14.62 -14.61 2.33
N ALA A 12 -15.67 -15.31 2.75
CA ALA A 12 -16.13 -15.31 4.14
C ALA A 12 -15.03 -15.78 5.10
N GLU A 13 -14.36 -16.90 4.80
CA GLU A 13 -13.27 -17.45 5.61
C GLU A 13 -12.07 -16.51 5.67
N LYS A 14 -11.74 -15.80 4.57
CA LYS A 14 -10.67 -14.79 4.56
C LYS A 14 -10.98 -13.63 5.54
N PHE A 15 -12.21 -13.15 5.55
CA PHE A 15 -12.67 -12.11 6.48
C PHE A 15 -12.67 -12.58 7.94
N ASP A 16 -13.18 -13.79 8.20
CA ASP A 16 -13.19 -14.35 9.56
C ASP A 16 -11.78 -14.55 10.09
N ARG A 17 -10.88 -15.09 9.27
CA ARG A 17 -9.48 -15.27 9.60
C ARG A 17 -8.76 -13.95 9.91
N ALA A 18 -9.02 -12.89 9.14
CA ALA A 18 -8.44 -11.57 9.39
C ALA A 18 -8.92 -11.00 10.73
N ARG A 19 -10.22 -11.09 11.02
CA ARG A 19 -10.81 -10.66 12.29
C ARG A 19 -10.25 -11.44 13.48
N GLU A 20 -10.21 -12.76 13.41
CA GLU A 20 -9.70 -13.65 14.45
C GLU A 20 -8.22 -13.39 14.76
N ALA A 21 -7.45 -13.03 13.73
CA ALA A 21 -6.05 -12.64 13.87
C ALA A 21 -5.84 -11.23 14.44
N GLY A 22 -6.92 -10.46 14.67
CA GLY A 22 -6.85 -9.13 15.27
C GLY A 22 -6.44 -8.02 14.29
N PHE A 23 -6.67 -8.20 12.98
CA PHE A 23 -6.58 -7.09 12.04
C PHE A 23 -7.77 -6.14 12.23
N ASP A 24 -7.51 -4.84 12.03
CA ASP A 24 -8.52 -3.78 12.19
C ASP A 24 -9.34 -3.60 10.90
N GLY A 25 -8.81 -4.03 9.74
CA GLY A 25 -9.46 -3.88 8.44
C GLY A 25 -9.03 -4.91 7.41
N MET A 26 -9.69 -4.87 6.27
CA MET A 26 -9.40 -5.65 5.07
C MET A 26 -9.42 -4.75 3.85
N ALA A 27 -8.43 -4.88 2.97
CA ALA A 27 -8.40 -4.16 1.70
C ALA A 27 -8.88 -5.05 0.53
N ILE A 28 -9.61 -4.42 -0.39
CA ILE A 28 -10.02 -4.98 -1.68
C ILE A 28 -9.10 -4.42 -2.75
N ASP A 29 -8.55 -5.28 -3.59
CA ASP A 29 -7.73 -4.92 -4.73
C ASP A 29 -8.51 -5.12 -6.03
N LEU A 30 -8.85 -4.03 -6.73
CA LEU A 30 -9.54 -4.05 -8.03
C LEU A 30 -8.60 -4.45 -9.19
N GLY A 31 -7.31 -4.64 -8.96
CA GLY A 31 -6.40 -5.29 -9.90
C GLY A 31 -6.55 -6.81 -9.90
N ALA A 32 -7.00 -7.38 -8.79
CA ALA A 32 -7.20 -8.81 -8.61
C ALA A 32 -8.68 -9.24 -8.71
N LEU A 33 -9.63 -8.34 -8.47
CA LEU A 33 -11.06 -8.60 -8.47
C LEU A 33 -11.79 -7.75 -9.51
N THR A 34 -12.80 -8.33 -10.15
CA THR A 34 -13.77 -7.53 -10.92
C THR A 34 -14.61 -6.66 -9.97
N MET A 35 -15.24 -5.62 -10.49
CA MET A 35 -16.14 -4.77 -9.70
C MET A 35 -17.29 -5.60 -9.07
N GLU A 36 -17.88 -6.55 -9.81
CA GLU A 36 -18.92 -7.43 -9.30
C GLU A 36 -18.43 -8.30 -8.14
N GLN A 37 -17.24 -8.89 -8.25
CA GLN A 37 -16.62 -9.67 -7.17
C GLN A 37 -16.33 -8.79 -5.95
N ALA A 38 -15.84 -7.56 -6.16
CA ALA A 38 -15.58 -6.60 -5.10
C ALA A 38 -16.89 -6.19 -4.39
N GLU A 39 -17.96 -5.91 -5.13
CA GLU A 39 -19.29 -5.62 -4.56
C GLU A 39 -19.86 -6.77 -3.74
N ALA A 40 -19.60 -8.01 -4.15
CA ALA A 40 -20.03 -9.20 -3.38
C ALA A 40 -19.34 -9.30 -2.01
N THR A 41 -18.24 -8.58 -1.78
CA THR A 41 -17.57 -8.57 -0.46
C THR A 41 -18.23 -7.62 0.56
N VAL A 42 -19.03 -6.65 0.11
CA VAL A 42 -19.62 -5.60 0.98
C VAL A 42 -20.32 -6.16 2.23
N PRO A 43 -21.15 -7.22 2.17
CA PRO A 43 -21.80 -7.78 3.35
C PRO A 43 -20.83 -8.31 4.41
N HIS A 44 -19.62 -8.71 4.00
CA HIS A 44 -18.63 -9.27 4.93
C HIS A 44 -18.02 -8.23 5.84
N PHE A 45 -17.84 -6.97 5.37
CA PHE A 45 -17.39 -5.86 6.21
C PHE A 45 -18.38 -5.61 7.36
N SER A 46 -19.67 -5.47 7.04
CA SER A 46 -20.72 -5.29 8.06
C SER A 46 -20.79 -6.47 9.04
N ARG A 47 -20.65 -7.71 8.54
CA ARG A 47 -20.70 -8.92 9.34
C ARG A 47 -19.53 -9.05 10.31
N THR A 48 -18.31 -8.68 9.89
CA THR A 48 -17.11 -8.85 10.69
C THR A 48 -16.74 -7.61 11.51
N GLY A 49 -17.23 -6.43 11.13
CA GLY A 49 -16.85 -5.14 11.72
C GLY A 49 -15.44 -4.68 11.34
N LEU A 50 -14.83 -5.31 10.34
CA LEU A 50 -13.54 -4.86 9.80
C LEU A 50 -13.71 -3.56 9.01
N ALA A 51 -12.77 -2.62 9.17
CA ALA A 51 -12.71 -1.42 8.36
C ALA A 51 -12.40 -1.76 6.90
N GLY A 52 -13.00 -1.04 5.95
CA GLY A 52 -12.76 -1.21 4.53
C GLY A 52 -11.48 -0.51 4.06
N GLY A 53 -10.75 -1.15 3.14
CA GLY A 53 -9.73 -0.54 2.30
C GLY A 53 -10.02 -0.85 0.83
N LEU A 54 -9.62 0.01 -0.08
CA LEU A 54 -9.83 -0.20 -1.52
C LEU A 54 -8.65 0.34 -2.32
N THR A 55 -8.09 -0.51 -3.18
CA THR A 55 -7.08 -0.12 -4.19
C THR A 55 -7.73 -0.16 -5.58
N ALA A 56 -7.59 0.93 -6.34
CA ALA A 56 -8.20 1.12 -7.65
C ALA A 56 -7.15 1.41 -8.72
N PHE A 57 -7.41 0.93 -9.95
CA PHE A 57 -6.53 1.05 -11.12
C PHE A 57 -7.22 1.83 -12.25
N PRO A 58 -7.52 3.12 -12.07
CA PRO A 58 -8.24 3.89 -13.08
C PRO A 58 -7.38 4.15 -14.31
N THR A 59 -7.95 3.86 -15.50
CA THR A 59 -7.33 4.11 -16.82
C THR A 59 -7.67 5.48 -17.40
N SER A 60 -8.49 6.25 -16.70
CA SER A 60 -8.83 7.64 -16.98
C SER A 60 -9.33 8.33 -15.71
N VAL A 61 -9.45 9.64 -15.74
CA VAL A 61 -9.97 10.43 -14.60
C VAL A 61 -11.35 9.93 -14.17
N GLU A 62 -12.28 9.78 -15.11
CA GLU A 62 -13.67 9.37 -14.82
C GLU A 62 -13.79 7.89 -14.41
N ALA A 63 -12.86 7.04 -14.82
CA ALA A 63 -12.85 5.62 -14.45
C ALA A 63 -12.66 5.36 -12.95
N LEU A 64 -12.29 6.37 -12.18
CA LEU A 64 -12.16 6.28 -10.72
C LEU A 64 -13.52 6.25 -9.98
N ARG A 65 -14.56 6.90 -10.52
CA ARG A 65 -15.86 7.07 -9.83
C ARG A 65 -16.51 5.78 -9.30
N PRO A 66 -16.56 4.67 -10.04
CA PRO A 66 -17.16 3.44 -9.50
C PRO A 66 -16.44 2.93 -8.23
N ALA A 67 -15.10 3.04 -8.19
CA ALA A 67 -14.32 2.66 -7.03
C ALA A 67 -14.60 3.56 -5.82
N LEU A 68 -14.72 4.88 -6.01
CA LEU A 68 -15.07 5.82 -4.94
C LEU A 68 -16.46 5.51 -4.33
N ARG A 69 -17.42 5.14 -5.17
CA ARG A 69 -18.76 4.75 -4.71
C ARG A 69 -18.76 3.42 -3.96
N LEU A 70 -17.96 2.46 -4.40
CA LEU A 70 -17.79 1.19 -3.68
C LEU A 70 -17.12 1.45 -2.31
N ALA A 71 -16.13 2.34 -2.24
CA ALA A 71 -15.45 2.72 -1.01
C ALA A 71 -16.42 3.23 0.07
N HIS A 72 -17.41 4.04 -0.29
CA HIS A 72 -18.46 4.45 0.64
C HIS A 72 -19.26 3.27 1.21
N ARG A 73 -19.55 2.25 0.38
CA ARG A 73 -20.34 1.08 0.80
C ARG A 73 -19.62 0.17 1.78
N ILE A 74 -18.28 0.19 1.78
CA ILE A 74 -17.44 -0.56 2.73
C ILE A 74 -16.88 0.34 3.85
N ALA A 75 -17.33 1.57 3.93
CA ALA A 75 -16.87 2.58 4.89
C ALA A 75 -15.33 2.75 4.88
N ALA A 76 -14.72 2.70 3.69
CA ALA A 76 -13.29 2.95 3.54
C ALA A 76 -12.98 4.43 3.85
N PRO A 77 -11.91 4.72 4.60
CA PRO A 77 -11.54 6.10 4.91
C PRO A 77 -10.98 6.86 3.70
N PHE A 78 -10.44 6.16 2.73
CA PHE A 78 -9.91 6.66 1.47
C PHE A 78 -9.80 5.54 0.43
N VAL A 79 -9.51 5.89 -0.82
CA VAL A 79 -9.17 4.95 -1.89
C VAL A 79 -7.69 5.12 -2.25
N VAL A 80 -6.96 4.01 -2.32
CA VAL A 80 -5.61 3.96 -2.89
C VAL A 80 -5.72 3.92 -4.41
N VAL A 81 -5.02 4.82 -5.10
CA VAL A 81 -5.06 4.96 -6.57
C VAL A 81 -3.72 4.57 -7.18
N ILE A 82 -3.71 3.49 -7.95
CA ILE A 82 -2.62 3.10 -8.85
C ILE A 82 -3.01 3.57 -10.25
N GLY A 83 -2.73 4.86 -10.55
CA GLY A 83 -3.21 5.54 -11.74
C GLY A 83 -2.62 5.00 -13.04
N GLN A 84 -3.44 4.40 -13.91
CA GLN A 84 -3.02 3.77 -15.16
C GLN A 84 -3.06 4.73 -16.37
N GLU A 85 -3.44 5.98 -16.19
CA GLU A 85 -3.26 7.05 -17.17
C GLU A 85 -1.87 7.66 -16.95
N MET A 86 -0.92 7.35 -17.83
CA MET A 86 0.51 7.62 -17.66
C MET A 86 1.09 8.48 -18.79
N PRO A 87 0.84 9.81 -18.80
CA PRO A 87 1.55 10.69 -19.73
C PRO A 87 3.07 10.65 -19.48
N ILE A 88 3.87 10.82 -20.53
CA ILE A 88 5.33 10.76 -20.42
C ILE A 88 5.90 12.04 -19.80
N ARG A 89 5.31 13.19 -20.10
CA ARG A 89 5.83 14.48 -19.63
C ARG A 89 5.16 14.89 -18.33
N LEU A 90 5.93 15.38 -17.37
CA LEU A 90 5.43 15.88 -16.08
C LEU A 90 4.28 16.89 -16.25
N ALA A 91 4.41 17.83 -17.22
CA ALA A 91 3.38 18.83 -17.48
C ALA A 91 2.02 18.24 -17.90
N ASP A 92 2.03 17.03 -18.48
CA ASP A 92 0.81 16.33 -18.88
C ASP A 92 0.29 15.40 -17.76
N MET A 93 1.16 14.99 -16.82
CA MET A 93 0.76 14.19 -15.63
C MET A 93 0.01 15.03 -14.60
N VAL A 94 0.41 16.29 -14.39
CA VAL A 94 -0.21 17.18 -13.40
C VAL A 94 -1.72 17.32 -13.60
N PRO A 95 -2.25 17.62 -14.82
CA PRO A 95 -3.70 17.70 -15.04
C PRO A 95 -4.46 16.40 -14.76
N VAL A 96 -3.82 15.24 -14.96
CA VAL A 96 -4.42 13.93 -14.68
C VAL A 96 -4.59 13.74 -13.18
N ILE A 97 -3.52 14.00 -12.39
CA ILE A 97 -3.59 13.91 -10.92
C ILE A 97 -4.60 14.89 -10.35
N GLU A 98 -4.60 16.14 -10.79
CA GLU A 98 -5.59 17.13 -10.38
C GLU A 98 -7.01 16.73 -10.81
N GLY A 99 -7.16 16.04 -11.94
CA GLY A 99 -8.42 15.46 -12.40
C GLY A 99 -8.95 14.43 -11.39
N TRP A 100 -8.14 13.48 -10.98
CA TRP A 100 -8.52 12.48 -9.95
C TRP A 100 -8.84 13.13 -8.60
N LEU A 101 -8.07 14.13 -8.17
CA LEU A 101 -8.36 14.87 -6.94
C LEU A 101 -9.72 15.56 -6.99
N ARG A 102 -10.06 16.21 -8.14
CA ARG A 102 -11.38 16.82 -8.33
C ARG A 102 -12.53 15.81 -8.32
N VAL A 103 -12.33 14.63 -8.93
CA VAL A 103 -13.33 13.55 -8.90
C VAL A 103 -13.52 13.01 -7.49
N ALA A 104 -12.43 12.86 -6.72
CA ALA A 104 -12.46 12.45 -5.32
C ALA A 104 -13.25 13.48 -4.46
N GLU A 105 -13.00 14.76 -4.65
CA GLU A 105 -13.74 15.84 -3.98
C GLU A 105 -15.24 15.81 -4.32
N GLN A 106 -15.59 15.65 -5.60
CA GLN A 106 -16.99 15.56 -6.06
C GLN A 106 -17.73 14.36 -5.45
N GLU A 107 -17.06 13.23 -5.30
CA GLU A 107 -17.62 12.02 -4.68
C GLU A 107 -17.44 12.04 -3.14
N SER A 108 -16.84 13.10 -2.55
CA SER A 108 -16.57 13.22 -1.10
C SER A 108 -15.83 12.01 -0.52
N MET A 109 -14.90 11.46 -1.28
CA MET A 109 -14.08 10.31 -0.90
C MET A 109 -12.59 10.67 -1.07
N PRO A 110 -11.80 10.77 0.00
CA PRO A 110 -10.36 11.02 -0.10
C PRO A 110 -9.63 9.96 -0.93
N ILE A 111 -8.55 10.36 -1.59
CA ILE A 111 -7.69 9.44 -2.33
C ILE A 111 -6.23 9.63 -1.92
N GLN A 112 -5.46 8.55 -2.05
CA GLN A 112 -4.02 8.54 -1.90
C GLN A 112 -3.41 7.81 -3.09
N PHE A 113 -2.36 8.38 -3.69
CA PHE A 113 -1.68 7.74 -4.81
C PHE A 113 -0.63 6.76 -4.28
N GLU A 114 -0.69 5.53 -4.74
CA GLU A 114 0.33 4.56 -4.36
C GLU A 114 1.66 4.84 -5.05
N THR A 115 2.76 4.69 -4.32
CA THR A 115 4.09 4.64 -4.91
C THR A 115 4.29 3.28 -5.57
N HIS A 116 3.92 3.17 -6.84
CA HIS A 116 3.86 1.90 -7.55
C HIS A 116 4.50 2.02 -8.94
N ARG A 117 5.29 1.01 -9.34
CA ARG A 117 5.80 0.91 -10.71
C ARG A 117 4.67 0.66 -11.70
N ASN A 118 4.90 0.99 -12.99
CA ASN A 118 3.92 0.83 -14.06
C ASN A 118 2.59 1.57 -13.78
N CYS A 119 2.69 2.79 -13.26
CA CYS A 119 1.58 3.70 -13.06
C CYS A 119 2.10 5.16 -13.05
N ILE A 120 1.25 6.15 -12.81
CA ILE A 120 1.63 7.57 -12.88
C ILE A 120 2.73 7.96 -11.87
N THR A 121 2.88 7.23 -10.76
CA THR A 121 3.96 7.36 -9.76
C THR A 121 5.11 6.39 -10.00
N ASN A 122 5.36 6.03 -11.26
CA ASN A 122 6.21 4.92 -11.70
C ASN A 122 7.62 4.90 -11.07
N ASP A 123 8.22 6.05 -10.87
CA ASP A 123 9.58 6.16 -10.34
C ASP A 123 9.72 7.28 -9.30
N LEU A 124 10.75 7.14 -8.44
CA LEU A 124 10.99 8.03 -7.32
C LEU A 124 11.26 9.49 -7.75
N PHE A 125 11.98 9.73 -8.86
CA PHE A 125 12.32 11.08 -9.30
C PHE A 125 11.10 11.82 -9.87
N THR A 126 10.30 11.14 -10.69
CA THR A 126 9.05 11.69 -11.23
C THR A 126 8.07 11.96 -10.10
N THR A 127 7.92 11.04 -9.15
CA THR A 127 7.04 11.24 -8.00
C THR A 127 7.47 12.42 -7.15
N ALA A 128 8.77 12.61 -6.89
CA ALA A 128 9.26 13.76 -6.16
C ALA A 128 8.93 15.09 -6.85
N GLN A 129 8.97 15.13 -8.20
CA GLN A 129 8.58 16.31 -8.99
C GLN A 129 7.06 16.53 -8.97
N LEU A 130 6.25 15.46 -9.03
CA LEU A 130 4.80 15.54 -8.90
C LEU A 130 4.37 16.10 -7.54
N LEU A 131 5.04 15.70 -6.46
CA LEU A 131 4.79 16.24 -5.12
C LEU A 131 5.08 17.74 -5.01
N ASP A 132 6.04 18.27 -5.77
CA ASP A 132 6.29 19.72 -5.87
C ASP A 132 5.22 20.41 -6.70
N ALA A 133 4.83 19.81 -7.82
CA ALA A 133 3.89 20.40 -8.76
C ALA A 133 2.42 20.35 -8.24
N VAL A 134 2.06 19.35 -7.43
CA VAL A 134 0.70 19.15 -6.91
C VAL A 134 0.74 19.10 -5.37
N PRO A 135 0.66 20.23 -4.67
CA PRO A 135 0.71 20.28 -3.20
C PRO A 135 -0.36 19.46 -2.49
N GLY A 136 -1.54 19.27 -3.10
CA GLY A 136 -2.63 18.46 -2.56
C GLY A 136 -2.45 16.95 -2.72
N MET A 137 -1.44 16.49 -3.46
CA MET A 137 -1.20 15.06 -3.68
C MET A 137 -0.74 14.38 -2.40
N ARG A 138 -1.43 13.31 -1.99
CA ARG A 138 -1.08 12.45 -0.85
C ARG A 138 -0.76 11.05 -1.34
N LEU A 139 0.12 10.36 -0.62
CA LEU A 139 0.62 9.06 -1.02
C LEU A 139 0.20 7.94 -0.06
N ALA A 140 0.03 6.74 -0.64
CA ALA A 140 0.11 5.46 0.04
C ALA A 140 1.51 4.88 -0.26
N ALA A 141 2.39 4.84 0.76
CA ALA A 141 3.80 4.51 0.53
C ALA A 141 4.04 3.00 0.47
N ASP A 142 4.15 2.43 -0.73
CA ASP A 142 4.85 1.18 -0.97
C ASP A 142 6.27 1.46 -1.50
N LEU A 143 7.22 1.50 -0.59
CA LEU A 143 8.61 1.79 -0.94
C LEU A 143 9.32 0.63 -1.63
N SER A 144 8.73 -0.57 -1.63
CA SER A 144 9.30 -1.75 -2.28
C SER A 144 9.50 -1.53 -3.78
N HIS A 145 8.57 -0.81 -4.42
CA HIS A 145 8.65 -0.48 -5.83
C HIS A 145 9.85 0.41 -6.16
N TYR A 146 10.15 1.40 -5.33
CA TYR A 146 11.30 2.29 -5.56
C TYR A 146 12.65 1.65 -5.24
N VAL A 147 12.68 0.69 -4.29
CA VAL A 147 13.88 -0.10 -4.04
C VAL A 147 14.29 -0.89 -5.28
N VAL A 148 13.33 -1.53 -5.94
CA VAL A 148 13.59 -2.31 -7.17
C VAL A 148 13.85 -1.43 -8.37
N ASP A 149 13.01 -0.40 -8.60
CA ASP A 149 13.13 0.51 -9.74
C ASP A 149 14.49 1.23 -9.77
N ARG A 150 14.97 1.64 -8.61
CA ARG A 150 16.26 2.34 -8.50
C ARG A 150 17.45 1.40 -8.30
N GLU A 151 17.26 0.09 -8.33
CA GLU A 151 18.28 -0.87 -7.89
C GLU A 151 18.98 -0.39 -6.61
N MET A 152 18.19 0.09 -5.65
CA MET A 152 18.65 0.87 -4.51
C MET A 152 19.66 0.08 -3.67
N PRO A 153 20.82 0.64 -3.35
CA PRO A 153 21.75 0.00 -2.41
C PRO A 153 21.21 0.08 -0.96
N CYS A 154 21.70 -0.82 -0.10
CA CYS A 154 21.37 -0.81 1.32
C CYS A 154 22.67 -0.65 2.14
N PRO A 155 22.87 0.48 2.83
CA PRO A 155 21.98 1.64 2.94
C PRO A 155 21.89 2.46 1.64
N PRO A 156 20.80 3.22 1.42
CA PRO A 156 20.71 4.14 0.29
C PRO A 156 21.68 5.33 0.45
N PRO A 157 22.21 5.87 -0.66
CA PRO A 157 23.01 7.09 -0.60
C PRO A 157 22.13 8.29 -0.18
N PRO A 158 22.73 9.35 0.40
CA PRO A 158 21.99 10.49 0.97
C PRO A 158 20.93 11.08 0.04
N TYR A 159 21.24 11.31 -1.24
CA TYR A 159 20.28 11.90 -2.17
C TYR A 159 19.03 11.03 -2.43
N LEU A 160 19.14 9.70 -2.40
CA LEU A 160 17.98 8.82 -2.48
C LEU A 160 17.21 8.81 -1.15
N GLN A 161 17.92 8.84 -0.03
CA GLN A 161 17.30 8.93 1.29
C GLN A 161 16.50 10.23 1.43
N ASP A 162 16.99 11.36 0.92
CA ASP A 162 16.27 12.63 0.93
C ASP A 162 14.97 12.57 0.12
N LEU A 163 14.99 11.93 -1.04
CA LEU A 163 13.78 11.72 -1.85
C LEU A 163 12.78 10.77 -1.17
N ILE A 164 13.25 9.70 -0.54
CA ILE A 164 12.40 8.82 0.28
C ILE A 164 11.79 9.59 1.45
N THR A 165 12.56 10.43 2.13
CA THR A 165 12.06 11.31 3.20
C THR A 165 10.91 12.19 2.70
N LYS A 166 11.08 12.83 1.53
CA LYS A 166 10.03 13.63 0.90
C LYS A 166 8.75 12.82 0.60
N VAL A 167 8.90 11.58 0.14
CA VAL A 167 7.77 10.65 -0.06
C VAL A 167 7.07 10.36 1.27
N LEU A 168 7.83 10.01 2.31
CA LEU A 168 7.28 9.69 3.65
C LEU A 168 6.55 10.88 4.28
N GLU A 169 7.07 12.10 4.13
CA GLU A 169 6.44 13.34 4.60
C GLU A 169 5.10 13.64 3.91
N ARG A 170 4.86 13.05 2.74
CA ARG A 170 3.64 13.23 1.95
C ARG A 170 2.73 11.99 1.96
N SER A 171 3.09 10.96 2.73
CA SER A 171 2.34 9.71 2.83
C SER A 171 1.36 9.72 4.00
N ASP A 172 0.10 9.33 3.73
CA ASP A 172 -0.96 9.25 4.73
C ASP A 172 -1.35 7.79 5.04
N SER A 173 -0.85 6.83 4.27
CA SER A 173 -0.85 5.40 4.60
C SER A 173 0.44 4.73 4.14
N PHE A 174 0.69 3.52 4.64
CA PHE A 174 1.92 2.79 4.39
C PHE A 174 1.63 1.33 4.08
N GLN A 175 2.43 0.74 3.20
CA GLN A 175 2.33 -0.67 2.88
C GLN A 175 3.49 -1.47 3.47
N GLY A 176 3.15 -2.59 4.09
CA GLY A 176 4.06 -3.53 4.72
C GLY A 176 4.51 -4.58 3.73
N ARG A 177 5.43 -4.21 2.85
CA ARG A 177 6.17 -5.11 1.98
C ARG A 177 7.64 -4.73 2.04
N VAL A 178 8.52 -5.71 2.26
CA VAL A 178 9.97 -5.52 2.24
C VAL A 178 10.52 -6.02 0.93
N ALA A 179 11.28 -5.16 0.25
CA ALA A 179 12.01 -5.49 -0.97
C ALA A 179 13.51 -5.56 -0.74
N ALA A 180 14.21 -6.22 -1.64
CA ALA A 180 15.64 -6.11 -1.83
C ALA A 180 15.94 -5.51 -3.22
N ARG A 181 17.18 -5.14 -3.47
CA ARG A 181 17.62 -4.45 -4.69
C ARG A 181 17.06 -5.05 -6.00
N GLY A 182 16.94 -6.35 -6.09
CA GLY A 182 16.47 -7.07 -7.28
C GLY A 182 15.19 -7.88 -7.06
N GLN A 183 14.52 -7.74 -5.92
CA GLN A 183 13.35 -8.54 -5.55
C GLN A 183 12.31 -7.64 -4.88
N ILE A 184 11.12 -7.59 -5.46
CA ILE A 184 10.02 -6.73 -4.98
C ILE A 184 9.45 -7.17 -3.62
N GLN A 185 9.54 -8.45 -3.31
CA GLN A 185 9.11 -9.03 -2.05
C GLN A 185 10.14 -10.07 -1.61
N VAL A 186 10.57 -9.97 -0.36
CA VAL A 186 11.54 -10.91 0.23
C VAL A 186 10.96 -11.56 1.48
N ALA A 187 11.41 -12.78 1.78
CA ALA A 187 11.05 -13.46 3.02
C ALA A 187 11.67 -12.71 4.22
N LEU A 188 10.82 -12.35 5.19
CA LEU A 188 11.20 -11.48 6.32
C LEU A 188 12.18 -12.14 7.30
N ASN A 189 12.12 -13.47 7.39
CA ASN A 189 12.91 -14.27 8.33
C ASN A 189 14.20 -14.85 7.73
N PHE A 190 14.52 -14.55 6.46
CA PHE A 190 15.77 -15.01 5.86
C PHE A 190 16.93 -14.10 6.28
N PRO A 191 18.04 -14.66 6.83
CA PRO A 191 19.15 -13.86 7.37
C PRO A 191 19.74 -12.84 6.37
N GLN A 192 19.81 -13.18 5.08
CA GLN A 192 20.31 -12.27 4.04
C GLN A 192 19.44 -11.02 3.83
N ASN A 193 18.18 -11.03 4.29
CA ASN A 193 17.22 -9.94 4.16
C ASN A 193 17.17 -9.03 5.40
N GLU A 194 17.86 -9.37 6.48
CA GLU A 194 17.82 -8.63 7.75
C GLU A 194 18.13 -7.14 7.60
N LYS A 195 19.12 -6.78 6.77
CA LYS A 195 19.45 -5.37 6.48
C LYS A 195 18.31 -4.61 5.78
N TRP A 196 17.55 -5.29 4.92
CA TRP A 196 16.40 -4.71 4.23
C TRP A 196 15.22 -4.53 5.18
N VAL A 197 14.95 -5.52 6.00
CA VAL A 197 13.94 -5.43 7.07
C VAL A 197 14.25 -4.26 8.00
N ALA A 198 15.51 -4.10 8.43
CA ALA A 198 15.93 -2.99 9.28
C ALA A 198 15.73 -1.62 8.59
N LEU A 199 16.04 -1.52 7.28
CA LEU A 199 15.86 -0.31 6.48
C LEU A 199 14.38 0.07 6.39
N PHE A 200 13.50 -0.88 6.01
CA PHE A 200 12.05 -0.63 5.90
C PHE A 200 11.43 -0.26 7.24
N ARG A 201 11.79 -0.93 8.33
CA ARG A 201 11.32 -0.56 9.68
C ARG A 201 11.77 0.86 10.08
N GLY A 202 12.95 1.29 9.66
CA GLY A 202 13.43 2.66 9.82
C GLY A 202 12.58 3.68 9.04
N TRP A 203 12.23 3.38 7.80
CA TRP A 203 11.38 4.21 6.97
C TRP A 203 9.94 4.29 7.51
N TRP A 204 9.35 3.18 7.94
CA TRP A 204 8.02 3.20 8.57
C TRP A 204 8.01 4.05 9.84
N ARG A 205 9.06 3.94 10.69
CA ARG A 205 9.19 4.81 11.86
C ARG A 205 9.23 6.29 11.50
N GLN A 206 10.01 6.65 10.49
CA GLN A 206 10.09 8.04 9.98
C GLN A 206 8.74 8.50 9.42
N GLY A 207 8.08 7.67 8.61
CA GLY A 207 6.79 7.99 8.02
C GLY A 207 5.68 8.15 9.06
N PHE A 208 5.63 7.27 10.07
CA PHE A 208 4.65 7.35 11.17
C PHE A 208 4.84 8.61 12.00
N ALA A 209 6.09 8.98 12.32
CA ALA A 209 6.39 10.22 13.02
C ALA A 209 5.97 11.46 12.18
N ALA A 210 6.25 11.46 10.88
CA ALA A 210 5.82 12.53 9.98
C ALA A 210 4.28 12.62 9.88
N TRP A 211 3.58 11.48 9.85
CA TRP A 211 2.13 11.43 9.86
C TRP A 211 1.56 12.02 11.15
N LEU A 212 2.05 11.57 12.31
CA LEU A 212 1.62 12.07 13.62
C LEU A 212 1.80 13.59 13.75
N ALA A 213 2.93 14.12 13.29
CA ALA A 213 3.19 15.55 13.31
C ALA A 213 2.18 16.35 12.46
N ARG A 214 1.73 15.81 11.31
CA ARG A 214 0.74 16.47 10.45
C ARG A 214 -0.67 16.40 10.99
N HIS A 215 -1.04 15.34 11.71
CA HIS A 215 -2.38 15.08 12.21
C HIS A 215 -2.51 15.34 13.72
N ALA A 216 -1.59 16.13 14.29
CA ALA A 216 -1.59 16.45 15.70
C ALA A 216 -2.92 17.16 16.10
N GLY A 217 -3.63 16.58 17.07
CA GLY A 217 -4.92 17.09 17.52
C GLY A 217 -6.14 16.67 16.71
N GLU A 218 -5.96 15.87 15.66
CA GLU A 218 -7.04 15.28 14.89
C GLU A 218 -7.41 13.88 15.41
N ASN A 219 -8.70 13.53 15.27
CA ASN A 219 -9.16 12.16 15.53
C ASN A 219 -9.06 11.34 14.23
N SER A 220 -7.84 11.14 13.74
CA SER A 220 -7.54 10.45 12.50
C SER A 220 -6.89 9.10 12.75
N ALA A 221 -7.09 8.14 11.85
CA ALA A 221 -6.47 6.83 11.91
C ALA A 221 -5.48 6.67 10.74
N MET A 222 -4.25 6.26 11.03
CA MET A 222 -3.27 5.88 10.03
C MET A 222 -3.51 4.42 9.63
N VAL A 223 -3.42 4.14 8.33
CA VAL A 223 -3.52 2.77 7.82
C VAL A 223 -2.14 2.23 7.46
N PHE A 224 -1.84 1.03 7.95
CA PHE A 224 -0.71 0.22 7.53
C PHE A 224 -1.25 -1.08 6.92
N LEU A 225 -1.08 -1.26 5.61
CA LEU A 225 -1.53 -2.44 4.88
C LEU A 225 -0.42 -3.50 4.85
N CYS A 226 -0.64 -4.67 5.46
CA CYS A 226 0.26 -5.81 5.32
C CYS A 226 0.06 -6.43 3.93
N GLU A 227 0.83 -5.97 2.96
CA GLU A 227 0.70 -6.37 1.57
C GLU A 227 1.77 -7.38 1.17
N LEU A 228 1.36 -8.64 1.03
CA LEU A 228 2.23 -9.74 0.61
C LEU A 228 1.57 -10.50 -0.55
N GLY A 229 2.06 -10.22 -1.76
CA GLY A 229 1.55 -10.82 -3.00
C GLY A 229 1.82 -12.33 -3.11
N PRO A 230 0.90 -13.08 -3.74
CA PRO A 230 1.17 -14.47 -4.13
C PRO A 230 2.26 -14.56 -5.21
N PRO A 231 2.63 -15.74 -5.72
CA PRO A 231 3.39 -15.81 -6.98
C PRO A 231 2.63 -15.04 -8.10
N ASP A 232 3.30 -14.14 -8.84
CA ASP A 232 4.77 -13.97 -9.05
C ASP A 232 5.53 -13.11 -8.01
N TYR A 233 4.90 -12.62 -6.94
CA TYR A 233 5.59 -11.83 -5.90
C TYR A 233 6.28 -12.70 -4.85
N ALA A 234 5.64 -13.79 -4.44
CA ALA A 234 6.20 -14.68 -3.44
C ALA A 234 7.42 -15.43 -3.97
N ILE A 235 8.42 -15.61 -3.09
CA ILE A 235 9.61 -16.41 -3.41
C ILE A 235 9.23 -17.88 -3.39
N THR A 236 9.55 -18.60 -4.48
CA THR A 236 9.22 -20.01 -4.64
C THR A 236 10.46 -20.87 -4.91
N ASP A 237 10.35 -22.16 -4.64
CA ASP A 237 11.30 -23.18 -5.09
C ASP A 237 11.05 -23.51 -6.59
N ALA A 238 11.88 -24.43 -7.12
CA ALA A 238 11.77 -24.88 -8.51
C ALA A 238 10.43 -25.61 -8.85
N ARG A 239 9.62 -25.92 -7.86
CA ARG A 239 8.30 -26.56 -8.01
C ARG A 239 7.15 -25.57 -7.82
N GLY A 240 7.47 -24.27 -7.57
CA GLY A 240 6.48 -23.25 -7.32
C GLY A 240 5.94 -23.21 -5.88
N HIS A 241 6.55 -23.96 -4.94
CA HIS A 241 6.18 -23.86 -3.52
C HIS A 241 6.77 -22.61 -2.91
N GLU A 242 5.97 -21.85 -2.17
CA GLU A 242 6.44 -20.68 -1.44
C GLU A 242 7.46 -21.09 -0.36
N LEU A 243 8.59 -20.36 -0.32
CA LEU A 243 9.68 -20.60 0.64
C LEU A 243 9.44 -19.91 1.98
N SER A 244 8.46 -18.99 2.07
CA SER A 244 8.02 -18.37 3.32
C SER A 244 6.50 -18.45 3.45
N ASP A 245 5.99 -18.25 4.66
CA ASP A 245 4.56 -18.24 4.95
C ASP A 245 4.06 -16.79 5.02
N ARG A 246 3.44 -16.32 3.93
CA ARG A 246 2.92 -14.95 3.82
C ARG A 246 1.92 -14.59 4.92
N TRP A 247 1.15 -15.54 5.43
CA TRP A 247 0.23 -15.24 6.53
C TRP A 247 0.98 -14.96 7.83
N THR A 248 1.94 -15.81 8.18
CA THR A 248 2.83 -15.58 9.34
C THR A 248 3.60 -14.27 9.20
N GLU A 249 4.08 -13.95 7.99
CA GLU A 249 4.78 -12.70 7.72
C GLU A 249 3.85 -11.48 7.83
N ALA A 250 2.58 -11.58 7.40
CA ALA A 250 1.59 -10.51 7.58
C ALA A 250 1.32 -10.23 9.06
N LEU A 251 1.22 -11.26 9.90
CA LEU A 251 1.08 -11.11 11.35
C LEU A 251 2.31 -10.42 11.97
N LEU A 252 3.50 -10.78 11.51
CA LEU A 252 4.75 -10.16 11.95
C LEU A 252 4.83 -8.68 11.54
N LEU A 253 4.43 -8.35 10.31
CA LEU A 253 4.35 -6.96 9.83
C LEU A 253 3.36 -6.14 10.66
N ALA A 254 2.17 -6.68 10.94
CA ALA A 254 1.18 -6.04 11.80
C ALA A 254 1.71 -5.80 13.23
N GLN A 255 2.43 -6.76 13.78
CA GLN A 255 3.10 -6.60 15.08
C GLN A 255 4.13 -5.47 15.03
N TRP A 256 5.03 -5.45 14.05
CA TRP A 256 6.04 -4.39 13.91
C TRP A 256 5.42 -3.01 13.71
N ALA A 257 4.36 -2.91 12.93
CA ALA A 257 3.66 -1.64 12.74
C ALA A 257 3.09 -1.11 14.07
N ARG A 258 2.47 -1.97 14.89
CA ARG A 258 1.94 -1.60 16.21
C ARG A 258 3.05 -1.20 17.19
N GLU A 259 4.18 -1.91 17.19
CA GLU A 259 5.36 -1.56 18.00
C GLU A 259 5.89 -0.16 17.62
N ILE A 260 6.13 0.08 16.31
CA ILE A 260 6.61 1.36 15.80
C ILE A 260 5.62 2.49 16.10
N TRP A 261 4.32 2.24 15.98
CA TRP A 261 3.28 3.20 16.31
C TRP A 261 3.29 3.56 17.80
N SER A 262 3.36 2.56 18.67
CA SER A 262 3.41 2.77 20.12
C SER A 262 4.63 3.61 20.54
N ASP A 263 5.80 3.31 19.94
CA ASP A 263 7.03 4.08 20.17
C ASP A 263 6.87 5.54 19.71
N ALA A 264 6.29 5.75 18.52
CA ALA A 264 6.13 7.07 17.93
C ALA A 264 5.11 7.97 18.69
N VAL A 265 4.06 7.37 19.25
CA VAL A 265 3.06 8.11 20.07
C VAL A 265 3.60 8.47 21.44
N SER A 266 4.58 7.70 21.95
CA SER A 266 5.17 7.89 23.28
C SER A 266 6.35 8.86 23.29
N ALA A 267 6.87 9.25 22.13
CA ALA A 267 8.02 10.14 21.95
C ALA A 267 7.63 11.61 21.90
#